data_d66dc36f703ab7e13b30bacbac08b225
#
_entry.id   d66dc36f703ab7e13b30bacbac08b225
#
_cell.length_a   1.000
_cell.length_b   1.000
_cell.length_c   1.000
_cell.angle_alpha   90.00
_cell.angle_beta   90.00
_cell.angle_gamma   90.00
#
_symmetry.space_group_name_H-M   'P 1'
#
loop_
_entity.id
_entity.type
_entity.pdbx_description
1 polymer ?
#
loop_
_entity_poly.entity_id
_entity_poly.type
_entity_poly.pdbx_seq_one_letter_code
_entity_poly.pdbx_strand_id
1 'polypeptide(L)'
;MKVALFFVEKVFPDEQEKFILFEGTAEGKIETGMFCRIQLNRSLGMTVPISNVARLSNNKVRLHTDFEEQEDFEIVFLMNIGEETFEIHDSE
;
A
#
# COMPACT_ATOMS: atom_id res chain seq x y z
N MET A 1 5.61 2.04 -14.31
CA MET A 1 6.06 0.64 -14.57
C MET A 1 6.07 -0.17 -13.28
N LYS A 2 5.52 -1.36 -13.32
CA LYS A 2 5.54 -2.24 -12.15
C LYS A 2 6.96 -2.72 -11.88
N VAL A 3 7.43 -2.53 -10.64
CA VAL A 3 8.79 -2.91 -10.26
C VAL A 3 8.83 -3.98 -9.15
N ALA A 4 7.71 -4.20 -8.47
CA ALA A 4 7.65 -5.16 -7.38
C ALA A 4 6.22 -5.57 -7.10
N LEU A 5 6.07 -6.59 -6.26
CA LEU A 5 4.78 -7.03 -5.74
C LEU A 5 4.85 -6.98 -4.21
N PHE A 6 3.72 -6.70 -3.58
CA PHE A 6 3.63 -6.65 -2.13
C PHE A 6 2.40 -7.45 -1.70
N PHE A 7 2.62 -8.45 -0.87
CA PHE A 7 1.57 -9.33 -0.36
C PHE A 7 1.19 -8.89 1.05
N VAL A 8 0.00 -8.33 1.18
CA VAL A 8 -0.47 -7.76 2.46
C VAL A 8 -0.76 -8.87 3.46
N GLU A 9 -0.22 -8.73 4.68
CA GLU A 9 -0.47 -9.65 5.77
C GLU A 9 -1.21 -8.97 6.92
N LYS A 10 -0.89 -7.70 7.20
CA LYS A 10 -1.51 -6.93 8.27
C LYS A 10 -1.77 -5.50 7.81
N VAL A 11 -2.81 -4.91 8.34
CA VAL A 11 -3.23 -3.54 7.98
C VAL A 11 -3.47 -2.76 9.26
N PHE A 12 -2.85 -1.57 9.36
CA PHE A 12 -2.99 -0.70 10.52
C PHE A 12 -3.41 0.69 10.04
N PRO A 13 -4.71 0.98 9.96
CA PRO A 13 -5.17 2.30 9.52
C PRO A 13 -5.15 3.30 10.67
N ASP A 14 -4.90 4.57 10.32
CA ASP A 14 -4.98 5.69 11.26
C ASP A 14 -5.94 6.71 10.68
N GLU A 15 -7.14 6.79 11.25
CA GLU A 15 -8.20 7.67 10.74
C GLU A 15 -7.91 9.15 10.95
N GLN A 16 -7.18 9.49 12.01
CA GLN A 16 -6.91 10.91 12.31
C GLN A 16 -5.93 11.51 11.33
N GLU A 17 -4.86 10.78 11.03
CA GLU A 17 -3.80 11.26 10.16
C GLU A 17 -3.99 10.84 8.70
N LYS A 18 -5.00 10.03 8.43
CA LYS A 18 -5.33 9.54 7.09
C LYS A 18 -4.17 8.79 6.44
N PHE A 19 -3.57 7.88 7.18
CA PHE A 19 -2.57 6.98 6.60
C PHE A 19 -2.92 5.54 6.95
N ILE A 20 -2.36 4.63 6.18
CA ILE A 20 -2.50 3.20 6.45
C ILE A 20 -1.11 2.57 6.38
N LEU A 21 -0.78 1.79 7.40
CA LEU A 21 0.43 0.98 7.40
C LEU A 21 0.06 -0.42 6.93
N PHE A 22 0.75 -0.88 5.89
CA PHE A 22 0.58 -2.24 5.39
C PHE A 22 1.85 -3.02 5.70
N GLU A 23 1.71 -4.14 6.40
CA GLU A 23 2.83 -5.03 6.64
C GLU A 23 2.65 -6.30 5.82
N GLY A 24 3.72 -6.77 5.23
CA GLY A 24 3.65 -7.96 4.43
C GLY A 24 4.98 -8.32 3.78
N THR A 25 4.90 -9.18 2.78
CA THR A 25 6.06 -9.72 2.08
C THR A 25 6.27 -8.99 0.77
N ALA A 26 7.49 -8.53 0.54
CA ALA A 26 7.88 -7.86 -0.70
C ALA A 26 8.54 -8.85 -1.65
N GLU A 27 8.16 -8.80 -2.92
CA GLU A 27 8.83 -9.51 -3.98
C GLU A 27 9.36 -8.45 -4.95
N GLY A 28 10.66 -8.22 -4.90
CA GLY A 28 11.29 -7.12 -5.58
C GLY A 28 11.65 -6.01 -4.60
N LYS A 29 12.24 -4.93 -5.11
CA LYS A 29 12.71 -3.84 -4.28
C LYS A 29 11.66 -2.73 -4.19
N ILE A 30 11.25 -2.41 -2.95
CA ILE A 30 10.29 -1.35 -2.69
C ILE A 30 10.99 -0.23 -1.94
N GLU A 31 10.86 1.00 -2.44
CA GLU A 31 11.52 2.16 -1.86
C GLU A 31 10.53 3.31 -1.64
N THR A 32 10.88 4.18 -0.70
CA THR A 32 10.15 5.42 -0.47
C THR A 32 10.10 6.23 -1.77
N GLY A 33 8.94 6.78 -2.08
CA GLY A 33 8.74 7.53 -3.30
C GLY A 33 8.10 6.73 -4.43
N MET A 34 7.98 5.43 -4.23
CA MET A 34 7.24 4.59 -5.18
C MET A 34 5.76 4.65 -4.88
N PHE A 35 4.97 3.96 -5.67
CA PHE A 35 3.51 4.01 -5.58
C PHE A 35 2.93 2.62 -5.46
N CYS A 36 1.91 2.51 -4.62
CA CYS A 36 1.19 1.29 -4.37
C CYS A 36 -0.12 1.33 -5.17
N ARG A 37 -0.35 0.35 -6.04
CA ARG A 37 -1.59 0.28 -6.80
C ARG A 37 -2.54 -0.68 -6.13
N ILE A 38 -3.65 -0.15 -5.65
CA ILE A 38 -4.66 -0.91 -4.92
C ILE A 38 -5.85 -1.13 -5.85
N GLN A 39 -6.17 -2.39 -6.12
CA GLN A 39 -7.28 -2.72 -6.99
C GLN A 39 -8.57 -2.68 -6.20
N LEU A 40 -9.49 -1.81 -6.59
CA LEU A 40 -10.77 -1.64 -5.92
C LEU A 40 -11.82 -2.61 -6.44
N ASN A 41 -11.83 -2.82 -7.76
CA ASN A 41 -12.68 -3.82 -8.40
C ASN A 41 -12.06 -4.16 -9.76
N ARG A 42 -12.78 -4.88 -10.61
CA ARG A 42 -12.25 -5.34 -11.90
C ARG A 42 -11.73 -4.24 -12.80
N SER A 43 -12.38 -3.07 -12.77
CA SER A 43 -12.07 -1.98 -13.69
C SER A 43 -11.52 -0.74 -13.03
N LEU A 44 -11.43 -0.71 -11.71
CA LEU A 44 -11.04 0.49 -10.98
C LEU A 44 -9.91 0.20 -10.01
N GLY A 45 -8.84 0.97 -10.11
CA GLY A 45 -7.72 0.90 -9.19
C GLY A 45 -7.39 2.27 -8.64
N MET A 46 -6.66 2.29 -7.55
CA MET A 46 -6.21 3.51 -6.90
C MET A 46 -4.69 3.45 -6.76
N THR A 47 -4.01 4.55 -7.05
CA THR A 47 -2.56 4.67 -6.89
C THR A 47 -2.28 5.55 -5.69
N VAL A 48 -1.55 5.02 -4.72
CA VAL A 48 -1.27 5.71 -3.47
C VAL A 48 0.25 5.82 -3.27
N PRO A 49 0.76 7.01 -2.95
CA PRO A 49 2.20 7.16 -2.73
C PRO A 49 2.66 6.46 -1.46
N ILE A 50 3.86 5.88 -1.53
CA ILE A 50 4.50 5.25 -0.39
C ILE A 50 5.45 6.29 0.20
N SER A 51 5.12 6.80 1.39
CA SER A 51 5.91 7.86 2.02
C SER A 51 7.06 7.33 2.85
N ASN A 52 7.00 6.06 3.25
CA ASN A 52 8.07 5.45 4.00
C ASN A 52 8.02 3.93 3.88
N VAL A 53 9.19 3.31 3.91
CA VAL A 53 9.33 1.86 3.87
C VAL A 53 10.23 1.44 5.01
N ALA A 54 9.75 0.56 5.89
CA ALA A 54 10.53 0.03 6.99
C ALA A 54 10.76 -1.46 6.76
N ARG A 55 12.00 -1.89 6.83
CA ARG A 55 12.34 -3.31 6.70
C ARG A 55 12.17 -3.99 8.06
N LEU A 56 11.36 -5.02 8.12
CA LEU A 56 11.07 -5.73 9.36
C LEU A 56 11.93 -6.98 9.52
N SER A 57 12.11 -7.73 8.44
CA SER A 57 12.99 -8.90 8.40
C SER A 57 13.20 -9.23 6.92
N ASN A 58 13.85 -10.30 6.59
CA ASN A 58 14.23 -10.67 5.22
C ASN A 58 13.39 -10.01 4.11
N ASN A 59 12.22 -10.58 3.83
CA ASN A 59 11.32 -10.04 2.79
C ASN A 59 10.13 -9.31 3.37
N LYS A 60 10.08 -9.14 4.69
CA LYS A 60 8.98 -8.47 5.36
C LYS A 60 9.24 -6.98 5.44
N VAL A 61 8.29 -6.18 4.99
CA VAL A 61 8.39 -4.73 5.02
C VAL A 61 7.09 -4.12 5.52
N ARG A 62 7.19 -2.89 5.99
CA ARG A 62 6.03 -2.08 6.34
C ARG A 62 5.99 -0.89 5.42
N LEU A 63 4.87 -0.69 4.74
CA LEU A 63 4.67 0.45 3.85
C LEU A 63 3.77 1.47 4.53
N HIS A 64 4.22 2.73 4.56
CA HIS A 64 3.42 3.84 5.04
C HIS A 64 2.82 4.54 3.83
N THR A 65 1.49 4.48 3.70
CA THR A 65 0.78 5.11 2.59
C THR A 65 -0.09 6.24 3.12
N ASP A 66 0.04 7.43 2.52
CA ASP A 66 -0.71 8.60 2.91
C ASP A 66 -1.84 8.88 1.92
N PHE A 67 -2.99 9.30 2.45
CA PHE A 67 -4.16 9.60 1.65
C PHE A 67 -4.49 11.08 1.80
N GLU A 68 -4.49 11.82 0.68
CA GLU A 68 -4.83 13.24 0.71
C GLU A 68 -6.32 13.46 0.90
N GLU A 69 -7.13 12.60 0.31
CA GLU A 69 -8.57 12.72 0.36
C GLU A 69 -9.16 11.78 1.40
N GLN A 70 -10.03 12.32 2.25
CA GLN A 70 -10.74 11.52 3.24
C GLN A 70 -11.53 10.40 2.57
N GLU A 71 -12.13 10.70 1.42
CA GLU A 71 -12.93 9.74 0.67
C GLU A 71 -12.09 8.54 0.23
N ASP A 72 -10.90 8.81 -0.29
CA ASP A 72 -10.00 7.73 -0.74
C ASP A 72 -9.56 6.84 0.43
N PHE A 73 -9.24 7.47 1.56
CA PHE A 73 -8.88 6.74 2.77
C PHE A 73 -10.03 5.83 3.21
N GLU A 74 -11.26 6.36 3.22
CA GLU A 74 -12.43 5.59 3.64
C GLU A 74 -12.72 4.41 2.72
N ILE A 75 -12.53 4.58 1.41
CA ILE A 75 -12.73 3.50 0.47
C ILE A 75 -11.82 2.33 0.81
N VAL A 76 -10.53 2.60 0.99
CA VAL A 76 -9.56 1.56 1.31
C VAL A 76 -9.80 0.96 2.70
N PHE A 77 -10.11 1.83 3.66
CA PHE A 77 -10.40 1.41 5.03
C PHE A 77 -11.57 0.42 5.08
N LEU A 78 -12.63 0.72 4.32
CA LEU A 78 -13.85 -0.09 4.33
C LEU A 78 -13.74 -1.37 3.49
N MET A 79 -12.73 -1.46 2.63
CA MET A 79 -12.50 -2.67 1.85
C MET A 79 -12.09 -3.86 2.73
N ASN A 80 -11.63 -3.58 3.95
CA ASN A 80 -11.16 -4.62 4.85
C ASN A 80 -10.07 -5.47 4.19
N ILE A 81 -9.07 -4.78 3.65
CA ILE A 81 -7.99 -5.42 2.91
C ILE A 81 -7.19 -6.35 3.83
N GLY A 82 -7.16 -7.63 3.47
CA GLY A 82 -6.29 -8.62 4.10
C GLY A 82 -5.93 -9.61 3.03
N GLU A 83 -4.71 -10.07 2.99
CA GLU A 83 -4.24 -11.07 2.03
C GLU A 83 -4.36 -10.61 0.56
N GLU A 84 -4.38 -9.29 0.34
CA GLU A 84 -4.38 -8.74 -1.01
C GLU A 84 -2.96 -8.62 -1.53
N THR A 85 -2.83 -8.58 -2.86
CA THR A 85 -1.55 -8.36 -3.51
C THR A 85 -1.58 -7.00 -4.20
N PHE A 86 -0.62 -6.14 -3.86
CA PHE A 86 -0.50 -4.83 -4.49
C PHE A 86 0.65 -4.84 -5.50
N GLU A 87 0.45 -4.18 -6.64
CA GLU A 87 1.53 -3.90 -7.55
C GLU A 87 2.22 -2.62 -7.08
N ILE A 88 3.55 -2.64 -7.12
CA ILE A 88 4.34 -1.47 -6.76
C ILE A 88 4.91 -0.88 -8.05
N HIS A 89 4.68 0.40 -8.26
CA HIS A 89 5.11 1.11 -9.45
C HIS A 89 6.11 2.20 -9.09
N ASP A 90 7.06 2.46 -9.99
CA ASP A 90 8.08 3.49 -9.78
C ASP A 90 7.58 4.89 -10.15
N SER A 91 6.41 4.98 -10.81
CA SER A 91 5.78 6.26 -11.15
C SER A 91 4.28 6.08 -11.24
N GLU A 92 3.55 7.17 -11.16
CA GLU A 92 2.09 7.14 -11.27
C GLU A 92 1.59 6.71 -12.66
#